data_f77315a2fc38aa184c5a5e03003383d6
#
_entry.id   f77315a2fc38aa184c5a5e03003383d6
#
_cell.length_a   1.000
_cell.length_b   1.000
_cell.length_c   1.000
_cell.angle_alpha   90.00
_cell.angle_beta   90.00
_cell.angle_gamma   90.00
#
_symmetry.space_group_name_H-M   'P 1'
#
loop_
_entity.id
_entity.type
_entity.pdbx_description
1 polymer ?
#
loop_
_entity_poly.entity_id
_entity_poly.type
_entity_poly.pdbx_seq_one_letter_code
_entity_poly.pdbx_strand_id
1 'polypeptide(L)' 'LTEVGREVAERVYEKHRFFFEMLTAAGVEHHTAQREACRMEHTLSEESFQKLKQSVERKDAHADP' A
#
# COMPACT_ATOMS: atom_id res chain seq x y z
N LEU A 1 -13.77 6.50 20.66
CA LEU A 1 -12.73 6.43 19.70
C LEU A 1 -11.97 7.71 19.57
N THR A 2 -10.72 7.62 19.70
CA THR A 2 -9.89 8.79 19.63
C THR A 2 -9.30 8.93 18.24
N GLU A 3 -8.89 10.13 17.89
CA GLU A 3 -8.29 10.36 16.61
C GLU A 3 -6.96 9.61 16.47
N VAL A 4 -6.27 9.42 17.58
CA VAL A 4 -5.00 8.71 17.54
C VAL A 4 -5.19 7.27 17.09
N GLY A 5 -6.17 6.59 17.65
CA GLY A 5 -6.45 5.23 17.23
C GLY A 5 -6.85 5.15 15.77
N ARG A 6 -7.60 6.13 15.33
CA ARG A 6 -8.05 6.18 13.96
C ARG A 6 -6.88 6.37 13.00
N GLU A 7 -5.94 7.23 13.37
CA GLU A 7 -4.77 7.44 12.53
C GLU A 7 -3.96 6.18 12.35
N VAL A 8 -3.77 5.44 13.43
CA VAL A 8 -3.00 4.20 13.36
C VAL A 8 -3.69 3.20 12.46
N ALA A 9 -5.00 3.06 12.61
CA ALA A 9 -5.75 2.13 11.79
C ALA A 9 -5.69 2.52 10.31
N GLU A 10 -5.75 3.80 10.03
CA GLU A 10 -5.70 4.26 8.66
C GLU A 10 -4.35 4.00 8.02
N ARG A 11 -3.27 4.14 8.78
CA ARG A 11 -1.94 3.86 8.24
C ARG A 11 -1.77 2.39 7.89
N VAL A 12 -2.23 1.52 8.77
CA VAL A 12 -2.15 0.09 8.51
C VAL A 12 -2.97 -0.26 7.28
N TYR A 13 -4.17 0.30 7.20
CA TYR A 13 -5.04 0.02 6.07
C TYR A 13 -4.46 0.58 4.77
N GLU A 14 -3.83 1.73 4.85
CA GLU A 14 -3.25 2.34 3.65
C GLU A 14 -2.16 1.44 3.06
N LYS A 15 -1.32 0.88 3.92
CA LYS A 15 -0.26 0.00 3.47
C LYS A 15 -0.83 -1.23 2.81
N HIS A 16 -1.81 -1.84 3.45
CA HIS A 16 -2.45 -3.03 2.91
C HIS A 16 -3.10 -2.74 1.55
N ARG A 17 -3.83 -1.66 1.48
CA ARG A 17 -4.53 -1.29 0.27
C ARG A 17 -3.57 -0.98 -0.86
N PHE A 18 -2.47 -0.33 -0.55
CA PHE A 18 -1.47 0.01 -1.55
C PHE A 18 -0.95 -1.25 -2.23
N PHE A 19 -0.54 -2.23 -1.44
CA PHE A 19 -0.02 -3.46 -2.01
C PHE A 19 -1.10 -4.28 -2.67
N PHE A 20 -2.28 -4.28 -2.11
CA PHE A 20 -3.40 -5.02 -2.68
C PHE A 20 -3.73 -4.50 -4.08
N GLU A 21 -3.82 -3.19 -4.22
CA GLU A 21 -4.14 -2.60 -5.50
C GLU A 21 -3.01 -2.82 -6.50
N MET A 22 -1.77 -2.77 -6.03
CA MET A 22 -0.64 -3.02 -6.91
C MET A 22 -0.69 -4.44 -7.46
N LEU A 23 -0.97 -5.40 -6.60
CA LEU A 23 -0.99 -6.79 -7.00
C LEU A 23 -2.16 -7.08 -7.95
N THR A 24 -3.32 -6.57 -7.64
CA THR A 24 -4.47 -6.80 -8.51
C THR A 24 -4.30 -6.12 -9.85
N ALA A 25 -3.67 -4.96 -9.86
CA ALA A 25 -3.40 -4.27 -11.11
C ALA A 25 -2.43 -5.07 -11.97
N ALA A 26 -1.55 -5.83 -11.35
CA ALA A 26 -0.60 -6.67 -12.06
C ALA A 26 -1.22 -7.98 -12.55
N GLY A 27 -2.46 -8.25 -12.17
CA GLY A 27 -3.14 -9.45 -12.61
C GLY A 27 -3.21 -10.54 -11.57
N VAL A 28 -2.80 -10.25 -10.33
CA VAL A 28 -2.87 -11.23 -9.27
C VAL A 28 -4.31 -11.40 -8.82
N GLU A 29 -4.71 -12.63 -8.57
CA GLU A 29 -6.06 -12.92 -8.15
C GLU A 29 -6.40 -12.19 -6.84
N HIS A 30 -7.66 -11.80 -6.70
CA HIS A 30 -8.10 -11.01 -5.57
C HIS A 30 -7.73 -11.64 -4.23
N HIS A 31 -8.04 -12.92 -4.07
CA HIS A 31 -7.80 -13.62 -2.81
C HIS A 31 -6.31 -13.73 -2.52
N THR A 32 -5.54 -14.06 -3.54
CA THR A 32 -4.09 -14.16 -3.41
C THR A 32 -3.48 -12.79 -3.11
N ALA A 33 -3.98 -11.76 -3.77
CA ALA A 33 -3.48 -10.40 -3.56
C ALA A 33 -3.69 -9.96 -2.12
N GLN A 34 -4.84 -10.29 -1.54
CA GLN A 34 -5.10 -9.94 -0.15
C GLN A 34 -4.11 -10.60 0.80
N ARG A 35 -3.87 -11.88 0.58
CA ARG A 35 -2.97 -12.62 1.45
C ARG A 35 -1.54 -12.11 1.31
N GLU A 36 -1.11 -11.87 0.10
CA GLU A 36 0.25 -11.43 -0.12
C GLU A 36 0.46 -9.98 0.29
N ALA A 37 -0.54 -9.15 0.13
CA ALA A 37 -0.45 -7.78 0.60
C ALA A 37 -0.26 -7.74 2.11
N CYS A 38 -0.94 -8.62 2.81
CA CYS A 38 -0.80 -8.71 4.26
C CYS A 38 0.64 -9.10 4.64
N ARG A 39 1.21 -10.03 3.91
CA ARG A 39 2.59 -10.43 4.16
C ARG A 39 3.57 -9.30 3.86
N MET A 40 3.34 -8.60 2.77
CA MET A 40 4.24 -7.52 2.37
C MET A 40 4.27 -6.41 3.40
N GLU A 41 3.12 -6.08 3.98
CA GLU A 41 3.11 -5.01 4.96
C GLU A 41 3.83 -5.40 6.24
N HIS A 42 3.97 -6.69 6.51
CA HIS A 42 4.71 -7.15 7.68
C HIS A 42 6.21 -7.18 7.45
N THR A 43 6.63 -7.41 6.23
CA THR A 43 8.06 -7.51 5.92
C THR A 43 8.66 -6.17 5.54
N LEU A 44 7.86 -5.22 5.15
CA LEU A 44 8.34 -3.95 4.66
C LEU A 44 8.37 -2.92 5.78
N SER A 45 9.46 -2.16 5.87
CA SER A 45 9.55 -1.10 6.85
C SER A 45 8.74 0.11 6.39
N GLU A 46 8.44 0.98 7.35
CA GLU A 46 7.70 2.18 7.04
C GLU A 46 8.47 3.06 6.06
N GLU A 47 9.77 3.13 6.24
CA GLU A 47 10.60 3.94 5.35
C GLU A 47 10.55 3.41 3.92
N SER A 48 10.67 2.11 3.75
CA SER A 48 10.62 1.52 2.43
C SER A 48 9.25 1.73 1.79
N PHE A 49 8.20 1.59 2.58
CA PHE A 49 6.86 1.80 2.08
C PHE A 49 6.67 3.23 1.59
N GLN A 50 7.14 4.19 2.37
CA GLN A 50 7.00 5.60 1.98
C GLN A 50 7.74 5.89 0.69
N LYS A 51 8.92 5.33 0.54
CA LYS A 51 9.69 5.54 -0.68
C LYS A 51 9.03 4.91 -1.89
N LEU A 52 8.48 3.72 -1.71
CA LEU A 52 7.75 3.07 -2.79
C LEU A 52 6.52 3.88 -3.18
N LYS A 53 5.80 4.36 -2.18
CA LYS A 53 4.60 5.14 -2.42
C LYS A 53 4.94 6.41 -3.18
N GLN A 54 5.99 7.09 -2.77
CA GLN A 54 6.42 8.30 -3.44
C GLN A 54 6.84 8.02 -4.88
N SER A 55 7.49 6.90 -5.10
CA SER A 55 7.94 6.53 -6.42
C SER A 55 6.75 6.32 -7.35
N VAL A 56 5.72 5.65 -6.87
CA VAL A 56 4.53 5.41 -7.66
C VAL A 56 3.78 6.72 -7.93
N GLU A 57 3.64 7.55 -6.92
CA GLU A 57 2.96 8.82 -7.09
C GLU A 57 3.71 9.74 -8.05
N ARG A 58 5.04 9.73 -7.94
CA ARG A 58 5.85 10.55 -8.84
C ARG A 58 5.72 10.07 -10.27
N LYS A 59 5.66 8.77 -10.45
CA LYS A 59 5.51 8.18 -11.76
C LYS A 59 4.18 8.56 -12.38
N ASP A 60 3.13 8.55 -11.57
CA ASP A 60 1.81 8.96 -12.03
C ASP A 60 1.81 10.40 -12.48
N ALA A 61 2.38 11.27 -11.64
CA ALA A 61 2.44 12.69 -11.96
C ALA A 61 3.25 12.92 -13.22
N HIS A 62 4.31 12.15 -13.38
CA HIS A 62 5.18 12.30 -14.55
C HIS A 62 4.50 11.79 -15.81
N ALA A 63 3.74 10.73 -15.68
CA ALA A 63 3.06 10.13 -16.81
C ALA A 63 1.94 11.03 -17.33
N ASP A 64 1.49 11.95 -16.51
CA ASP A 64 0.40 12.85 -16.87
C ASP A 64 1.00 14.08 -17.55
N PRO A 65 0.90 14.18 -18.84
CA PRO A 65 1.45 15.32 -19.59
C PRO A 65 0.75 16.62 -19.34
#